data_90ffb6a224289c4a5b4909931b83d455
#
_entry.id   90ffb6a224289c4a5b4909931b83d455
#
_cell.length_a   1.000
_cell.length_b   1.000
_cell.length_c   1.000
_cell.angle_alpha   90.00
_cell.angle_beta   90.00
_cell.angle_gamma   90.00
#
_symmetry.space_group_name_H-M   'P 1'
#
loop_
_entity.id
_entity.type
_entity.pdbx_description
1 polymer ?
#
loop_
_entity_poly.entity_id
_entity_poly.type
_entity_poly.pdbx_seq_one_letter_code
_entity_poly.pdbx_strand_id
1 'polypeptide(L)'
;ESLDLAGIFSTYPNPHINFVQAFAVEMVITAILMGVIMALGDDGNGIPRGPLAPLLIGLLIAVIGASMGPLTGFAMNPARDLGPKTFAFFAGWGEVAFTGAKDIPYFLVPLFGPIVGAALGAFGYRKFIGRHLPCDTCVEEEKETTSTAQQKASL
;
A
#
# COMPACT_ATOMS: atom_id res chain seq x y z
N GLU A 1 21.73 -23.06 3.89
CA GLU A 1 20.90 -22.65 2.73
C GLU A 1 21.03 -21.15 2.53
N SER A 2 21.10 -20.71 1.26
CA SER A 2 21.39 -19.30 0.96
C SER A 2 20.16 -18.42 1.13
N LEU A 3 20.37 -17.17 1.55
CA LEU A 3 19.30 -16.15 1.59
C LEU A 3 18.74 -15.83 0.20
N ASP A 4 19.56 -15.99 -0.84
CA ASP A 4 19.12 -15.76 -2.22
C ASP A 4 17.98 -16.70 -2.62
N LEU A 5 18.06 -17.98 -2.19
CA LEU A 5 16.97 -18.93 -2.40
C LEU A 5 15.74 -18.62 -1.55
N ALA A 6 15.92 -18.19 -0.30
CA ALA A 6 14.81 -17.71 0.53
C ALA A 6 14.16 -16.46 -0.04
N GLY A 7 14.94 -15.63 -0.75
CA GLY A 7 14.48 -14.43 -1.46
C GLY A 7 13.49 -14.69 -2.60
N ILE A 8 13.38 -15.94 -3.08
CA ILE A 8 12.35 -16.34 -4.06
C ILE A 8 10.95 -16.29 -3.41
N PHE A 9 10.85 -16.59 -2.13
CA PHE A 9 9.57 -16.70 -1.41
C PHE A 9 9.22 -15.45 -0.62
N SER A 10 10.23 -14.80 -0.02
CA SER A 10 10.05 -13.65 0.87
C SER A 10 11.05 -12.54 0.57
N THR A 11 10.96 -11.42 1.27
CA THR A 11 11.79 -10.24 0.99
C THR A 11 12.96 -10.15 1.95
N TYR A 12 14.11 -9.70 1.42
CA TYR A 12 15.32 -9.43 2.20
C TYR A 12 15.94 -8.11 1.72
N PRO A 13 16.61 -7.38 2.62
CA PRO A 13 17.19 -6.10 2.29
C PRO A 13 18.47 -6.26 1.49
N ASN A 14 18.74 -5.29 0.63
CA ASN A 14 20.05 -5.16 0.01
C ASN A 14 21.14 -5.12 1.11
N PRO A 15 22.30 -5.77 0.93
CA PRO A 15 23.39 -5.77 1.91
C PRO A 15 23.88 -4.37 2.30
N HIS A 16 23.80 -3.40 1.38
CA HIS A 16 24.31 -2.05 1.56
C HIS A 16 23.37 -1.09 2.28
N ILE A 17 22.11 -1.47 2.56
CA ILE A 17 21.18 -0.64 3.30
C ILE A 17 21.05 -1.11 4.75
N ASN A 18 20.92 -0.13 5.65
CA ASN A 18 20.68 -0.41 7.06
C ASN A 18 19.19 -0.59 7.37
N PHE A 19 18.89 -1.00 8.59
CA PHE A 19 17.51 -1.25 9.06
C PHE A 19 16.59 -0.03 8.88
N VAL A 20 17.07 1.17 9.25
CA VAL A 20 16.27 2.41 9.17
C VAL A 20 15.97 2.77 7.73
N GLN A 21 16.95 2.63 6.84
CA GLN A 21 16.76 2.87 5.40
C GLN A 21 15.75 1.89 4.81
N ALA A 22 15.88 0.60 5.14
CA ALA A 22 14.93 -0.41 4.68
C ALA A 22 13.52 -0.12 5.19
N PHE A 23 13.37 0.27 6.46
CA PHE A 23 12.09 0.66 7.04
C PHE A 23 11.49 1.87 6.33
N ALA A 24 12.29 2.90 6.06
CA ALA A 24 11.86 4.09 5.34
C ALA A 24 11.39 3.75 3.90
N VAL A 25 12.12 2.87 3.19
CA VAL A 25 11.71 2.41 1.85
C VAL A 25 10.35 1.71 1.91
N GLU A 26 10.17 0.71 2.78
CA GLU A 26 8.89 -0.01 2.89
C GLU A 26 7.74 0.91 3.31
N MET A 27 7.98 1.86 4.19
CA MET A 27 7.01 2.87 4.60
C MET A 27 6.59 3.75 3.41
N VAL A 28 7.54 4.27 2.64
CA VAL A 28 7.27 5.18 1.51
C VAL A 28 6.54 4.46 0.38
N ILE A 29 7.02 3.29 -0.04
CA ILE A 29 6.38 2.55 -1.14
C ILE A 29 4.96 2.11 -0.79
N THR A 30 4.72 1.76 0.49
CA THR A 30 3.36 1.40 0.94
C THR A 30 2.47 2.63 1.08
N ALA A 31 3.02 3.79 1.48
CA ALA A 31 2.26 5.04 1.51
C ALA A 31 1.80 5.44 0.11
N ILE A 32 2.67 5.33 -0.90
CA ILE A 32 2.32 5.57 -2.31
C ILE A 32 1.23 4.59 -2.76
N LEU A 33 1.42 3.28 -2.50
CA LEU A 33 0.45 2.26 -2.87
C LEU A 33 -0.93 2.55 -2.27
N MET A 34 -1.00 2.84 -0.97
CA MET A 34 -2.27 3.13 -0.28
C MET A 34 -2.91 4.41 -0.79
N GLY A 35 -2.14 5.48 -1.01
CA GLY A 35 -2.65 6.74 -1.56
C GLY A 35 -3.29 6.54 -2.94
N VAL A 36 -2.66 5.77 -3.82
CA VAL A 36 -3.21 5.47 -5.15
C VAL A 36 -4.43 4.55 -5.08
N ILE A 37 -4.42 3.54 -4.21
CA ILE A 37 -5.60 2.68 -4.00
C ILE A 37 -6.81 3.51 -3.57
N MET A 38 -6.60 4.45 -2.65
CA MET A 38 -7.67 5.36 -2.21
C MET A 38 -8.13 6.26 -3.33
N ALA A 39 -7.21 6.81 -4.13
CA ALA A 39 -7.54 7.66 -5.27
C ALA A 39 -8.38 6.91 -6.34
N LEU A 40 -8.04 5.66 -6.62
CA LEU A 40 -8.76 4.81 -7.58
C LEU A 40 -10.12 4.33 -7.04
N GLY A 41 -10.29 4.32 -5.73
CA GLY A 41 -11.54 3.93 -5.06
C GLY A 41 -12.46 5.10 -4.71
N ASP A 42 -12.04 6.34 -4.95
CA ASP A 42 -12.79 7.54 -4.61
C ASP A 42 -13.70 7.97 -5.78
N ASP A 43 -15.00 8.03 -5.57
CA ASP A 43 -15.99 8.39 -6.58
C ASP A 43 -15.82 9.84 -7.08
N GLY A 44 -15.44 10.74 -6.17
CA GLY A 44 -15.20 12.14 -6.50
C GLY A 44 -14.02 12.38 -7.44
N ASN A 45 -13.20 11.36 -7.70
CA ASN A 45 -12.00 11.48 -8.53
C ASN A 45 -12.27 11.28 -10.04
N GLY A 46 -13.52 10.98 -10.42
CA GLY A 46 -13.93 10.84 -11.83
C GLY A 46 -13.32 9.64 -12.57
N ILE A 47 -12.61 8.75 -11.89
CA ILE A 47 -12.07 7.53 -12.48
C ILE A 47 -13.14 6.45 -12.43
N PRO A 48 -13.51 5.84 -13.57
CA PRO A 48 -14.53 4.80 -13.59
C PRO A 48 -14.14 3.64 -12.69
N ARG A 49 -15.02 3.28 -11.76
CA ARG A 49 -14.91 2.03 -11.00
C ARG A 49 -15.08 0.85 -11.96
N GLY A 50 -14.35 -0.23 -11.71
CA GLY A 50 -14.47 -1.43 -12.52
C GLY A 50 -13.11 -2.12 -12.74
N PRO A 51 -12.95 -2.87 -13.82
CA PRO A 51 -11.75 -3.68 -14.06
C PRO A 51 -10.48 -2.83 -14.28
N LEU A 52 -10.59 -1.54 -14.55
CA LEU A 52 -9.46 -0.65 -14.75
C LEU A 52 -8.68 -0.40 -13.44
N ALA A 53 -9.35 -0.23 -12.31
CA ALA A 53 -8.69 0.05 -11.05
C ALA A 53 -7.73 -1.08 -10.61
N PRO A 54 -8.11 -2.38 -10.62
CA PRO A 54 -7.17 -3.47 -10.36
C PRO A 54 -5.97 -3.51 -11.31
N LEU A 55 -6.19 -3.23 -12.59
CA LEU A 55 -5.11 -3.16 -13.58
C LEU A 55 -4.11 -2.06 -13.24
N LEU A 56 -4.58 -0.86 -12.91
CA LEU A 56 -3.73 0.28 -12.55
C LEU A 56 -2.97 0.00 -11.24
N ILE A 57 -3.60 -0.63 -10.25
CA ILE A 57 -2.92 -1.07 -9.01
C ILE A 57 -1.82 -2.09 -9.35
N GLY A 58 -2.11 -3.07 -10.21
CA GLY A 58 -1.11 -4.05 -10.64
C GLY A 58 0.09 -3.40 -11.35
N LEU A 59 -0.16 -2.44 -12.24
CA LEU A 59 0.90 -1.67 -12.91
C LEU A 59 1.72 -0.85 -11.91
N LEU A 60 1.07 -0.21 -10.94
CA LEU A 60 1.78 0.51 -9.88
C LEU A 60 2.71 -0.42 -9.08
N ILE A 61 2.23 -1.61 -8.70
CA ILE A 61 3.04 -2.60 -7.99
C ILE A 61 4.25 -3.01 -8.85
N ALA A 62 4.05 -3.22 -10.15
CA ALA A 62 5.14 -3.55 -11.07
C ALA A 62 6.17 -2.41 -11.16
N VAL A 63 5.73 -1.15 -11.23
CA VAL A 63 6.63 0.02 -11.24
C VAL A 63 7.40 0.14 -9.93
N ILE A 64 6.74 -0.02 -8.79
CA ILE A 64 7.41 -0.02 -7.47
C ILE A 64 8.44 -1.16 -7.41
N GLY A 65 8.07 -2.35 -7.88
CA GLY A 65 8.99 -3.49 -7.91
C GLY A 65 10.21 -3.24 -8.79
N ALA A 66 10.03 -2.65 -9.96
CA ALA A 66 11.13 -2.33 -10.87
C ALA A 66 12.06 -1.23 -10.31
N SER A 67 11.51 -0.24 -9.59
CA SER A 67 12.27 0.92 -9.10
C SER A 67 12.90 0.70 -7.73
N MET A 68 12.14 0.15 -6.76
CA MET A 68 12.54 0.04 -5.34
C MET A 68 12.78 -1.42 -4.90
N GLY A 69 12.40 -2.38 -5.73
CA GLY A 69 12.62 -3.81 -5.45
C GLY A 69 14.06 -4.18 -5.10
N PRO A 70 15.07 -3.65 -5.79
CA PRO A 70 16.47 -3.91 -5.47
C PRO A 70 16.90 -3.47 -4.06
N LEU A 71 16.13 -2.63 -3.37
CA LEU A 71 16.45 -2.15 -2.02
C LEU A 71 15.95 -3.11 -0.94
N THR A 72 14.67 -3.51 -0.99
CA THR A 72 14.01 -4.26 0.11
C THR A 72 13.24 -5.49 -0.35
N GLY A 73 13.11 -5.69 -1.67
CA GLY A 73 12.21 -6.70 -2.22
C GLY A 73 10.74 -6.26 -2.27
N PHE A 74 10.45 -4.97 -2.00
CA PHE A 74 9.11 -4.36 -2.06
C PHE A 74 8.01 -5.24 -1.42
N ALA A 75 8.14 -5.49 -0.13
CA ALA A 75 7.17 -6.31 0.61
C ALA A 75 5.76 -5.71 0.61
N MET A 76 5.63 -4.44 0.99
CA MET A 76 4.40 -3.63 1.01
C MET A 76 3.21 -4.26 1.74
N ASN A 77 3.36 -5.47 2.27
CA ASN A 77 2.31 -6.25 2.89
C ASN A 77 2.89 -7.21 3.92
N PRO A 78 2.55 -7.08 5.21
CA PRO A 78 3.05 -7.97 6.26
C PRO A 78 2.76 -9.45 6.00
N ALA A 79 1.56 -9.78 5.55
CA ALA A 79 1.16 -11.17 5.31
C ALA A 79 1.90 -11.79 4.13
N ARG A 80 2.14 -11.01 3.07
CA ARG A 80 2.89 -11.40 1.86
C ARG A 80 4.33 -11.79 2.20
N ASP A 81 4.90 -11.23 3.25
CA ASP A 81 6.28 -11.51 3.65
C ASP A 81 6.38 -12.49 4.82
N LEU A 82 5.55 -12.33 5.85
CA LEU A 82 5.59 -13.16 7.06
C LEU A 82 5.18 -14.61 6.77
N GLY A 83 4.18 -14.84 5.93
CA GLY A 83 3.73 -16.18 5.56
C GLY A 83 4.86 -17.00 4.94
N PRO A 84 5.47 -16.57 3.84
CA PRO A 84 6.61 -17.27 3.23
C PRO A 84 7.83 -17.36 4.15
N LYS A 85 8.13 -16.38 4.99
CA LYS A 85 9.21 -16.48 5.99
C LYS A 85 8.95 -17.59 6.99
N THR A 86 7.70 -17.73 7.44
CA THR A 86 7.31 -18.81 8.34
C THR A 86 7.48 -20.17 7.67
N PHE A 87 7.08 -20.28 6.39
CA PHE A 87 7.32 -21.49 5.62
C PHE A 87 8.83 -21.78 5.48
N ALA A 88 9.64 -20.80 5.10
CA ALA A 88 11.08 -20.95 4.95
C ALA A 88 11.74 -21.40 6.26
N PHE A 89 11.31 -20.86 7.41
CA PHE A 89 11.80 -21.29 8.71
C PHE A 89 11.67 -22.80 8.92
N PHE A 90 10.50 -23.36 8.63
CA PHE A 90 10.26 -24.80 8.77
C PHE A 90 10.89 -25.63 7.63
N ALA A 91 11.11 -25.03 6.47
CA ALA A 91 11.72 -25.69 5.32
C ALA A 91 13.26 -25.82 5.40
N GLY A 92 13.87 -25.38 6.52
CA GLY A 92 15.27 -25.62 6.81
C GLY A 92 16.16 -24.39 6.87
N TRP A 93 15.64 -23.18 6.60
CA TRP A 93 16.39 -21.94 6.79
C TRP A 93 16.51 -21.52 8.26
N GLY A 94 15.59 -21.99 9.13
CA GLY A 94 15.62 -21.66 10.55
C GLY A 94 15.54 -20.15 10.80
N GLU A 95 16.22 -19.69 11.83
CA GLU A 95 16.18 -18.27 12.26
C GLU A 95 16.62 -17.27 11.18
N VAL A 96 17.44 -17.68 10.24
CA VAL A 96 17.92 -16.84 9.14
C VAL A 96 16.75 -16.35 8.26
N ALA A 97 15.67 -17.14 8.17
CA ALA A 97 14.47 -16.74 7.45
C ALA A 97 13.85 -15.43 8.00
N PHE A 98 13.92 -15.22 9.32
CA PHE A 98 13.38 -14.03 9.98
C PHE A 98 14.42 -12.91 10.14
N THR A 99 15.64 -13.27 10.48
CA THR A 99 16.70 -12.29 10.76
C THR A 99 17.27 -11.68 9.48
N GLY A 100 17.27 -12.41 8.37
CA GLY A 100 17.90 -11.97 7.12
C GLY A 100 19.41 -11.80 7.26
N ALA A 101 20.05 -12.56 8.18
CA ALA A 101 21.46 -12.45 8.54
C ALA A 101 21.87 -11.02 8.99
N LYS A 102 20.97 -10.29 9.64
CA LYS A 102 21.20 -8.97 10.22
C LYS A 102 21.14 -9.04 11.75
N ASP A 103 21.83 -8.12 12.43
CA ASP A 103 21.81 -8.01 13.91
C ASP A 103 20.41 -7.70 14.45
N ILE A 104 19.68 -6.83 13.75
CA ILE A 104 18.27 -6.55 14.04
C ILE A 104 17.44 -7.42 13.11
N PRO A 105 16.49 -8.24 13.64
CA PRO A 105 15.68 -9.13 12.82
C PRO A 105 14.92 -8.39 11.72
N TYR A 106 15.23 -8.73 10.47
CA TYR A 106 14.70 -8.00 9.32
C TYR A 106 13.17 -8.09 9.18
N PHE A 107 12.55 -9.17 9.63
CA PHE A 107 11.09 -9.34 9.50
C PHE A 107 10.28 -8.19 10.13
N LEU A 108 10.86 -7.44 11.06
CA LEU A 108 10.22 -6.27 11.67
C LEU A 108 9.97 -5.15 10.64
N VAL A 109 10.82 -5.05 9.62
CA VAL A 109 10.69 -4.05 8.55
C VAL A 109 9.43 -4.29 7.73
N PRO A 110 9.26 -5.44 7.05
CA PRO A 110 8.06 -5.73 6.27
C PRO A 110 6.80 -5.93 7.13
N LEU A 111 6.95 -6.12 8.45
CA LEU A 111 5.82 -6.18 9.36
C LEU A 111 5.29 -4.77 9.71
N PHE A 112 6.12 -3.87 10.15
CA PHE A 112 5.69 -2.56 10.66
C PHE A 112 5.79 -1.44 9.63
N GLY A 113 6.76 -1.47 8.73
CA GLY A 113 6.95 -0.45 7.69
C GLY A 113 5.69 -0.23 6.84
N PRO A 114 5.10 -1.30 6.28
CA PRO A 114 3.86 -1.18 5.50
C PRO A 114 2.66 -0.69 6.30
N ILE A 115 2.52 -1.07 7.57
CA ILE A 115 1.41 -0.61 8.42
C ILE A 115 1.50 0.91 8.62
N VAL A 116 2.68 1.40 8.98
CA VAL A 116 2.92 2.85 9.14
C VAL A 116 2.76 3.56 7.81
N GLY A 117 3.32 3.01 6.73
CA GLY A 117 3.21 3.56 5.38
C GLY A 117 1.76 3.68 4.91
N ALA A 118 0.96 2.64 5.08
CA ALA A 118 -0.46 2.65 4.72
C ALA A 118 -1.23 3.72 5.49
N ALA A 119 -0.98 3.84 6.80
CA ALA A 119 -1.62 4.87 7.62
C ALA A 119 -1.26 6.28 7.15
N LEU A 120 0.02 6.54 6.84
CA LEU A 120 0.49 7.81 6.33
C LEU A 120 -0.07 8.11 4.93
N GLY A 121 -0.11 7.13 4.04
CA GLY A 121 -0.68 7.27 2.70
C GLY A 121 -2.17 7.60 2.74
N ALA A 122 -2.93 6.88 3.58
CA ALA A 122 -4.35 7.13 3.77
C ALA A 122 -4.63 8.51 4.38
N PHE A 123 -3.85 8.89 5.40
CA PHE A 123 -3.96 10.23 6.01
C PHE A 123 -3.61 11.33 5.01
N GLY A 124 -2.51 11.17 4.27
CA GLY A 124 -2.09 12.12 3.25
C GLY A 124 -3.15 12.28 2.15
N TYR A 125 -3.66 11.18 1.62
CA TYR A 125 -4.73 11.23 0.62
C TYR A 125 -5.96 11.99 1.14
N ARG A 126 -6.48 11.59 2.31
CA ARG A 126 -7.68 12.23 2.88
C ARG A 126 -7.48 13.71 3.15
N LYS A 127 -6.31 14.10 3.68
CA LYS A 127 -6.04 15.48 4.07
C LYS A 127 -5.81 16.42 2.87
N PHE A 128 -5.10 15.95 1.84
CA PHE A 128 -4.63 16.81 0.75
C PHE A 128 -5.45 16.68 -0.54
N ILE A 129 -6.13 15.54 -0.73
CA ILE A 129 -6.89 15.25 -1.96
C ILE A 129 -8.36 15.05 -1.65
N GLY A 130 -8.72 14.04 -0.89
CA GLY A 130 -10.11 13.63 -0.67
C GLY A 130 -11.02 14.73 -0.12
N ARG A 131 -10.50 15.65 0.67
CA ARG A 131 -11.26 16.81 1.19
C ARG A 131 -11.65 17.84 0.13
N HIS A 132 -11.00 17.82 -1.03
CA HIS A 132 -11.19 18.80 -2.09
C HIS A 132 -11.96 18.22 -3.28
N LEU A 133 -12.31 16.96 -3.22
CA LEU A 133 -13.11 16.30 -4.25
C LEU A 133 -14.60 16.62 -4.05
N PRO A 134 -15.37 16.72 -5.14
CA PRO A 134 -16.80 16.91 -5.06
C PRO A 134 -17.45 15.71 -4.36
N CYS A 135 -18.39 16.01 -3.47
CA CYS A 135 -19.18 14.99 -2.78
C CYS A 135 -20.45 14.73 -3.61
N ASP A 136 -20.51 13.60 -4.30
CA ASP A 136 -21.66 13.23 -5.15
C ASP A 136 -22.97 13.15 -4.36
N THR A 137 -22.93 12.65 -3.13
CA THR A 137 -24.08 12.62 -2.22
C THR A 137 -24.58 14.03 -1.84
N CYS A 138 -23.68 14.99 -1.65
CA CYS A 138 -24.07 16.38 -1.35
C CYS A 138 -24.72 17.07 -2.55
N VAL A 139 -24.30 16.72 -3.77
CA VAL A 139 -24.89 17.27 -5.01
C VAL A 139 -26.27 16.70 -5.27
N GLU A 140 -26.54 15.43 -4.92
CA GLU A 140 -27.85 14.81 -5.04
C GLU A 140 -28.84 15.38 -4.01
N GLU A 141 -28.44 15.56 -2.75
CA GLU A 141 -29.27 16.19 -1.71
C GLU A 141 -29.63 17.66 -2.07
N GLU A 142 -28.72 18.41 -2.66
CA GLU A 142 -28.94 19.78 -3.07
C GLU A 142 -29.93 19.88 -4.26
N LYS A 143 -29.87 18.92 -5.20
CA LYS A 143 -30.83 18.81 -6.31
C LYS A 143 -32.21 18.42 -5.83
N GLU A 144 -32.32 17.49 -4.89
CA GLU A 144 -33.57 17.02 -4.33
C GLU A 144 -34.28 18.09 -3.51
N THR A 145 -33.53 18.84 -2.70
CA THR A 145 -34.04 19.99 -1.94
C THR A 145 -34.48 21.12 -2.86
N THR A 146 -33.73 21.40 -3.92
CA THR A 146 -34.10 22.46 -4.88
C THR A 146 -35.33 22.09 -5.70
N SER A 147 -35.45 20.83 -6.13
CA SER A 147 -36.63 20.31 -6.84
C SER A 147 -37.89 20.39 -5.97
N THR A 148 -37.77 19.99 -4.71
CA THR A 148 -38.91 20.02 -3.74
C THR A 148 -39.33 21.46 -3.41
N ALA A 149 -38.42 22.40 -3.35
CA ALA A 149 -38.70 23.82 -3.14
C ALA A 149 -39.43 24.43 -4.33
N GLN A 150 -39.01 24.11 -5.56
CA GLN A 150 -39.68 24.59 -6.79
C GLN A 150 -41.07 24.02 -6.95
N GLN A 151 -41.31 22.76 -6.57
CA GLN A 151 -42.62 22.13 -6.62
C GLN A 151 -43.60 22.75 -5.60
N LYS A 152 -43.13 23.15 -4.41
CA LYS A 152 -43.93 23.87 -3.42
C LYS A 152 -44.23 25.32 -3.81
N ALA A 153 -43.41 25.94 -4.61
CA ALA A 153 -43.63 27.35 -5.08
C ALA A 153 -44.59 27.41 -6.28
N SER A 154 -44.91 26.29 -6.91
CA SER A 154 -45.80 26.20 -8.08
C SER A 154 -47.25 25.78 -7.71
N LEU A 155 -47.51 25.54 -6.43
CA LEU A 155 -48.84 25.25 -5.87
C LEU A 155 -49.40 26.45 -5.13
#